data_17e42773bcc3512bd8f99cd226fa3c63
#
_entry.id   17e42773bcc3512bd8f99cd226fa3c63
#
_cell.length_a   1.000
_cell.length_b   1.000
_cell.length_c   1.000
_cell.angle_alpha   90.00
_cell.angle_beta   90.00
_cell.angle_gamma   90.00
#
_symmetry.space_group_name_H-M   'P 1'
#
loop_
_entity.id
_entity.type
_entity.pdbx_description
1 polymer ?
#
loop_
_entity_poly.entity_id
_entity_poly.type
_entity_poly.pdbx_seq_one_letter_code
_entity_poly.pdbx_strand_id
1 'polypeptide(L)'
;VDTHPSAPGGTSTLDALPALTQISKVCTAAEIALVLERLQADLDSERQRFNQWETQASHQRGLIPSADLSSLQTIHTELNRIELERFLVANSVTILHQSCTHYRDLLAERAVELVADALFAEGKGAAPVPYALISMGSDGREEQTLITDQDYLIVYGDGGGEAADSWFEEFGARLVDYLEQAGFKRCTGDIMTSNPTWRGSFTQWRKRLFAIVRYEVEDFAKNMMDLIVLSDARYVAGDRPLGERFIELVRDMEKEHFQVLWGMARAATEMKLALGFMRRLWTEPSGEHKGEFNIKLLAWAPLVMNVRILAISQGLAATSTVHRIKLLEQEGSFSPAVAQGLLDAYEILTRYRILLQIKVIKGIQKDSYHLDPLMLDHDERERIRQAVLRIEDLQKSIHTTFNIM
;
A
#
# COMPACT_ATOMS: atom_id res chain seq x y z
N VAL A 1 31.06 -22.67 -20.41
CA VAL A 1 30.88 -23.51 -19.19
C VAL A 1 30.85 -22.56 -18.02
N ASP A 2 29.69 -21.99 -17.73
CA ASP A 2 29.49 -21.15 -16.56
C ASP A 2 28.48 -21.84 -15.65
N THR A 3 29.01 -22.31 -14.53
CA THR A 3 28.27 -22.91 -13.42
C THR A 3 27.63 -21.77 -12.63
N HIS A 4 26.31 -21.59 -12.75
CA HIS A 4 25.54 -20.80 -11.80
C HIS A 4 25.58 -21.46 -10.43
N PRO A 5 25.85 -20.70 -9.34
CA PRO A 5 25.66 -21.22 -7.99
C PRO A 5 24.14 -21.31 -7.75
N SER A 6 23.63 -22.52 -7.59
CA SER A 6 22.31 -22.80 -7.07
C SER A 6 22.18 -22.18 -5.66
N ALA A 7 21.19 -21.33 -5.45
CA ALA A 7 20.80 -20.86 -4.14
C ALA A 7 20.49 -22.09 -3.24
N PRO A 8 20.86 -22.07 -1.96
CA PRO A 8 20.50 -23.15 -1.05
C PRO A 8 18.97 -23.16 -0.91
N GLY A 9 18.35 -24.20 -1.46
CA GLY A 9 16.93 -24.49 -1.31
C GLY A 9 16.63 -24.83 0.13
N GLY A 10 16.26 -23.83 0.92
CA GLY A 10 15.56 -24.00 2.16
C GLY A 10 14.11 -24.33 1.83
N THR A 11 13.75 -25.60 1.80
CA THR A 11 12.34 -26.03 1.78
C THR A 11 11.68 -25.50 3.06
N SER A 12 10.65 -24.66 2.87
CA SER A 12 9.81 -24.15 3.97
C SER A 12 9.23 -25.34 4.73
N THR A 13 9.17 -25.25 6.07
CA THR A 13 8.51 -26.25 6.92
C THR A 13 7.04 -26.49 6.55
N LEU A 14 6.38 -25.51 5.90
CA LEU A 14 5.03 -25.66 5.36
C LEU A 14 4.98 -26.61 4.14
N ASP A 15 6.06 -26.76 3.39
CA ASP A 15 6.17 -27.72 2.29
C ASP A 15 6.30 -29.17 2.78
N ALA A 16 6.62 -29.36 4.04
CA ALA A 16 6.73 -30.69 4.68
C ALA A 16 5.39 -31.26 5.15
N LEU A 17 4.34 -30.42 5.31
CA LEU A 17 3.01 -30.86 5.77
C LEU A 17 2.34 -31.91 4.86
N PRO A 18 2.38 -31.82 3.52
CA PRO A 18 1.90 -32.88 2.63
C PRO A 18 2.73 -34.17 2.71
N ALA A 19 4.03 -34.05 3.00
CA ALA A 19 4.91 -35.20 3.19
C ALA A 19 4.57 -35.98 4.47
N LEU A 20 4.14 -35.30 5.54
CA LEU A 20 3.71 -35.95 6.79
C LEU A 20 2.47 -36.83 6.62
N THR A 21 1.52 -36.44 5.78
CA THR A 21 0.32 -37.25 5.49
C THR A 21 0.62 -38.50 4.64
N GLN A 22 1.69 -38.51 3.87
CA GLN A 22 2.17 -39.70 3.16
C GLN A 22 3.03 -40.61 4.04
N ILE A 23 3.83 -40.03 4.93
CA ILE A 23 4.72 -40.78 5.88
C ILE A 23 3.93 -41.67 6.84
N SER A 24 2.72 -41.23 7.28
CA SER A 24 1.90 -41.99 8.26
C SER A 24 1.46 -43.37 7.76
N LYS A 25 1.59 -43.71 6.47
CA LYS A 25 1.17 -45.01 5.91
C LYS A 25 2.26 -46.06 5.82
N VAL A 26 3.54 -45.70 6.02
CA VAL A 26 4.69 -46.60 5.76
C VAL A 26 5.78 -46.54 6.84
N CYS A 27 5.74 -45.61 7.82
CA CYS A 27 6.80 -45.39 8.78
C CYS A 27 6.54 -46.06 10.13
N THR A 28 7.62 -46.54 10.77
CA THR A 28 7.60 -47.04 12.16
C THR A 28 7.43 -45.87 13.14
N ALA A 29 6.97 -46.16 14.37
CA ALA A 29 6.83 -45.15 15.42
C ALA A 29 8.13 -44.38 15.70
N ALA A 30 9.29 -45.07 15.58
CA ALA A 30 10.60 -44.44 15.76
C ALA A 30 10.96 -43.46 14.66
N GLU A 31 10.61 -43.74 13.39
CA GLU A 31 10.82 -42.83 12.26
C GLU A 31 9.93 -41.62 12.36
N ILE A 32 8.68 -41.78 12.80
CA ILE A 32 7.76 -40.67 13.06
C ILE A 32 8.31 -39.77 14.17
N ALA A 33 8.80 -40.34 15.27
CA ALA A 33 9.41 -39.58 16.37
C ALA A 33 10.59 -38.73 15.87
N LEU A 34 11.48 -39.30 15.06
CA LEU A 34 12.64 -38.58 14.50
C LEU A 34 12.21 -37.41 13.58
N VAL A 35 11.15 -37.59 12.76
CA VAL A 35 10.62 -36.55 11.93
C VAL A 35 10.03 -35.42 12.77
N LEU A 36 9.29 -35.75 13.83
CA LEU A 36 8.71 -34.75 14.74
C LEU A 36 9.80 -33.98 15.50
N GLU A 37 10.86 -34.62 15.96
CA GLU A 37 12.01 -33.94 16.58
C GLU A 37 12.70 -32.97 15.63
N ARG A 38 12.88 -33.34 14.35
CA ARG A 38 13.45 -32.45 13.33
C ARG A 38 12.51 -31.25 13.06
N LEU A 39 11.23 -31.50 12.90
CA LEU A 39 10.24 -30.43 12.73
C LEU A 39 10.22 -29.45 13.91
N GLN A 40 10.31 -29.98 15.12
CA GLN A 40 10.40 -29.17 16.34
C GLN A 40 11.66 -28.28 16.33
N ALA A 41 12.82 -28.88 16.00
CA ALA A 41 14.08 -28.14 15.91
C ALA A 41 14.05 -27.06 14.83
N ASP A 42 13.45 -27.36 13.66
CA ASP A 42 13.27 -26.38 12.58
C ASP A 42 12.35 -25.24 13.00
N LEU A 43 11.22 -25.54 13.66
CA LEU A 43 10.30 -24.53 14.19
C LEU A 43 10.97 -23.66 15.26
N ASP A 44 11.75 -24.23 16.16
CA ASP A 44 12.48 -23.48 17.18
C ASP A 44 13.54 -22.57 16.54
N SER A 45 14.24 -23.04 15.51
CA SER A 45 15.19 -22.24 14.73
C SER A 45 14.51 -21.05 14.02
N GLU A 46 13.38 -21.30 13.35
CA GLU A 46 12.61 -20.23 12.72
C GLU A 46 12.08 -19.22 13.74
N ARG A 47 11.56 -19.71 14.88
CA ARG A 47 11.12 -18.84 15.99
C ARG A 47 12.24 -17.95 16.51
N GLN A 48 13.46 -18.51 16.68
CA GLN A 48 14.62 -17.72 17.10
C GLN A 48 14.99 -16.66 16.08
N ARG A 49 14.93 -16.98 14.77
CA ARG A 49 15.18 -16.04 13.67
C ARG A 49 14.17 -14.91 13.68
N PHE A 50 12.88 -15.20 13.81
CA PHE A 50 11.82 -14.19 13.92
C PHE A 50 12.01 -13.29 15.14
N ASN A 51 12.36 -13.84 16.28
CA ASN A 51 12.65 -13.08 17.50
C ASN A 51 13.87 -12.15 17.32
N GLN A 52 14.90 -12.58 16.61
CA GLN A 52 16.06 -11.75 16.30
C GLN A 52 15.69 -10.56 15.41
N TRP A 53 14.94 -10.79 14.33
CA TRP A 53 14.45 -9.70 13.46
C TRP A 53 13.57 -8.72 14.23
N GLU A 54 12.65 -9.20 15.06
CA GLU A 54 11.80 -8.32 15.87
C GLU A 54 12.61 -7.49 16.87
N THR A 55 13.61 -8.10 17.51
CA THR A 55 14.52 -7.39 18.43
C THR A 55 15.30 -6.31 17.68
N GLN A 56 15.86 -6.63 16.50
CA GLN A 56 16.59 -5.66 15.68
C GLN A 56 15.67 -4.53 15.19
N ALA A 57 14.48 -4.87 14.67
CA ALA A 57 13.52 -3.89 14.21
C ALA A 57 13.03 -2.97 15.35
N SER A 58 12.76 -3.54 16.53
CA SER A 58 12.36 -2.78 17.71
C SER A 58 13.47 -1.83 18.18
N HIS A 59 14.72 -2.26 18.16
CA HIS A 59 15.86 -1.40 18.47
C HIS A 59 15.94 -0.22 17.47
N GLN A 60 15.86 -0.49 16.17
CA GLN A 60 15.92 0.55 15.14
C GLN A 60 14.75 1.54 15.28
N ARG A 61 13.52 1.06 15.49
CA ARG A 61 12.36 1.93 15.74
C ARG A 61 12.56 2.80 16.98
N GLY A 62 13.17 2.26 18.02
CA GLY A 62 13.47 3.00 19.25
C GLY A 62 14.46 4.16 19.08
N LEU A 63 15.24 4.18 18.01
CA LEU A 63 16.17 5.28 17.68
C LEU A 63 15.47 6.46 16.98
N ILE A 64 14.33 6.24 16.32
CA ILE A 64 13.68 7.24 15.48
C ILE A 64 13.35 8.54 16.23
N PRO A 65 12.77 8.54 17.45
CA PRO A 65 12.37 9.78 18.14
C PRO A 65 13.54 10.73 18.44
N SER A 66 14.76 10.23 18.53
CA SER A 66 15.97 11.04 18.79
C SER A 66 16.86 11.20 17.55
N ALA A 67 16.49 10.66 16.41
CA ALA A 67 17.28 10.70 15.20
C ALA A 67 17.31 12.10 14.58
N ASP A 68 18.48 12.48 14.06
CA ASP A 68 18.59 13.58 13.11
C ASP A 68 18.27 13.11 11.68
N LEU A 69 18.17 14.03 10.75
CA LEU A 69 17.78 13.72 9.37
C LEU A 69 18.70 12.71 8.69
N SER A 70 20.00 12.76 8.94
CA SER A 70 20.98 11.84 8.36
C SER A 70 20.83 10.42 8.91
N SER A 71 20.48 10.28 10.17
CA SER A 71 20.23 9.02 10.85
C SER A 71 18.92 8.36 10.37
N LEU A 72 17.89 9.14 10.02
CA LEU A 72 16.61 8.60 9.53
C LEU A 72 16.79 7.72 8.29
N GLN A 73 17.65 8.13 7.34
CA GLN A 73 17.91 7.33 6.13
C GLN A 73 18.57 5.98 6.48
N THR A 74 19.51 5.98 7.40
CA THR A 74 20.19 4.76 7.84
C THR A 74 19.23 3.81 8.53
N ILE A 75 18.40 4.34 9.44
CA ILE A 75 17.37 3.57 10.16
C ILE A 75 16.34 2.98 9.16
N HIS A 76 15.85 3.80 8.23
CA HIS A 76 14.90 3.35 7.20
C HIS A 76 15.49 2.22 6.33
N THR A 77 16.74 2.37 5.91
CA THR A 77 17.45 1.36 5.10
C THR A 77 17.57 0.04 5.86
N GLU A 78 17.93 0.10 7.14
CA GLU A 78 18.08 -1.10 7.97
C GLU A 78 16.73 -1.76 8.26
N LEU A 79 15.67 -1.00 8.54
CA LEU A 79 14.32 -1.55 8.71
C LEU A 79 13.81 -2.22 7.43
N ASN A 80 14.03 -1.59 6.26
CA ASN A 80 13.71 -2.20 4.98
C ASN A 80 14.48 -3.50 4.73
N ARG A 81 15.76 -3.57 5.12
CA ARG A 81 16.57 -4.80 5.01
C ARG A 81 16.00 -5.92 5.87
N ILE A 82 15.66 -5.61 7.12
CA ILE A 82 15.05 -6.59 8.04
C ILE A 82 13.72 -7.12 7.47
N GLU A 83 12.86 -6.25 6.97
CA GLU A 83 11.56 -6.65 6.44
C GLU A 83 11.69 -7.43 5.12
N LEU A 84 12.68 -7.11 4.28
CA LEU A 84 13.00 -7.88 3.09
C LEU A 84 13.40 -9.32 3.46
N GLU A 85 14.30 -9.50 4.42
CA GLU A 85 14.75 -10.83 4.88
C GLU A 85 13.60 -11.60 5.52
N ARG A 86 12.80 -10.94 6.36
CA ARG A 86 11.62 -11.51 6.98
C ARG A 86 10.61 -11.99 5.93
N PHE A 87 10.34 -11.16 4.90
CA PHE A 87 9.40 -11.51 3.84
C PHE A 87 9.87 -12.71 3.01
N LEU A 88 11.16 -12.82 2.71
CA LEU A 88 11.71 -13.97 1.97
C LEU A 88 11.52 -15.31 2.69
N VAL A 89 11.38 -15.30 4.02
CA VAL A 89 11.15 -16.50 4.83
C VAL A 89 9.66 -16.69 5.13
N ALA A 90 9.01 -15.66 5.69
CA ALA A 90 7.60 -15.73 6.11
C ALA A 90 6.63 -15.71 4.95
N ASN A 91 7.00 -15.06 3.85
CA ASN A 91 6.18 -14.87 2.65
C ASN A 91 4.79 -14.29 2.97
N SER A 92 4.70 -13.44 4.01
CA SER A 92 3.45 -12.87 4.50
C SER A 92 3.33 -11.39 4.10
N VAL A 93 2.38 -11.10 3.23
CA VAL A 93 2.03 -9.74 2.81
C VAL A 93 1.51 -8.92 3.99
N THR A 94 0.67 -9.51 4.83
CA THR A 94 0.07 -8.82 5.98
C THR A 94 1.13 -8.35 6.98
N ILE A 95 2.08 -9.20 7.35
CA ILE A 95 3.17 -8.84 8.28
C ILE A 95 4.02 -7.73 7.68
N LEU A 96 4.38 -7.83 6.40
CA LEU A 96 5.16 -6.79 5.73
C LEU A 96 4.43 -5.44 5.73
N HIS A 97 3.14 -5.42 5.38
CA HIS A 97 2.35 -4.20 5.37
C HIS A 97 2.30 -3.53 6.76
N GLN A 98 1.96 -4.30 7.79
CA GLN A 98 1.89 -3.80 9.16
C GLN A 98 3.22 -3.20 9.63
N SER A 99 4.31 -3.92 9.39
CA SER A 99 5.64 -3.48 9.80
C SER A 99 6.10 -2.25 9.03
N CYS A 100 5.97 -2.27 7.70
CA CYS A 100 6.36 -1.15 6.84
C CYS A 100 5.56 0.13 7.14
N THR A 101 4.25 0.03 7.35
CA THR A 101 3.42 1.17 7.72
C THR A 101 3.84 1.73 9.08
N HIS A 102 3.99 0.85 10.08
CA HIS A 102 4.31 1.29 11.44
C HIS A 102 5.61 2.09 11.52
N TYR A 103 6.72 1.57 10.99
CA TYR A 103 7.98 2.32 11.12
C TYR A 103 8.05 3.55 10.22
N ARG A 104 7.32 3.59 9.12
CA ARG A 104 7.28 4.78 8.26
C ARG A 104 6.41 5.88 8.81
N ASP A 105 5.35 5.54 9.53
CA ASP A 105 4.61 6.54 10.32
C ASP A 105 5.54 7.23 11.32
N LEU A 106 6.35 6.47 12.06
CA LEU A 106 7.33 7.03 12.99
C LEU A 106 8.38 7.91 12.29
N LEU A 107 8.87 7.47 11.12
CA LEU A 107 9.82 8.27 10.33
C LEU A 107 9.18 9.57 9.81
N ALA A 108 7.94 9.51 9.34
CA ALA A 108 7.20 10.68 8.85
C ALA A 108 6.90 11.66 10.01
N GLU A 109 6.47 11.15 11.17
CA GLU A 109 6.26 11.94 12.38
C GLU A 109 7.55 12.67 12.79
N ARG A 110 8.68 11.96 12.81
CA ARG A 110 9.97 12.56 13.13
C ARG A 110 10.41 13.59 12.10
N ALA A 111 10.18 13.35 10.82
CA ALA A 111 10.46 14.32 9.76
C ALA A 111 9.65 15.62 9.94
N VAL A 112 8.38 15.51 10.32
CA VAL A 112 7.51 16.65 10.67
C VAL A 112 8.10 17.47 11.82
N GLU A 113 8.54 16.83 12.90
CA GLU A 113 9.19 17.49 14.02
C GLU A 113 10.47 18.22 13.59
N LEU A 114 11.36 17.54 12.87
CA LEU A 114 12.64 18.11 12.41
C LEU A 114 12.45 19.33 11.50
N VAL A 115 11.41 19.32 10.63
CA VAL A 115 11.10 20.48 9.80
C VAL A 115 10.59 21.64 10.65
N ALA A 116 9.70 21.38 11.62
CA ALA A 116 9.19 22.41 12.52
C ALA A 116 10.31 23.04 13.36
N ASP A 117 11.22 22.23 13.90
CA ASP A 117 12.38 22.67 14.66
C ASP A 117 13.35 23.53 13.80
N ALA A 118 13.57 23.12 12.55
CA ALA A 118 14.41 23.87 11.62
C ALA A 118 13.82 25.25 11.30
N LEU A 119 12.53 25.33 11.02
CA LEU A 119 11.83 26.60 10.77
C LEU A 119 11.86 27.51 11.99
N PHE A 120 11.67 26.94 13.17
CA PHE A 120 11.74 27.70 14.43
C PHE A 120 13.16 28.26 14.66
N ALA A 121 14.20 27.46 14.47
CA ALA A 121 15.60 27.88 14.62
C ALA A 121 16.02 28.98 13.61
N GLU A 122 15.40 29.01 12.44
CA GLU A 122 15.62 30.06 11.41
C GLU A 122 14.82 31.34 11.67
N GLY A 123 14.06 31.41 12.77
CA GLY A 123 13.31 32.61 13.12
C GLY A 123 11.94 32.71 12.40
N LYS A 124 11.47 31.65 11.75
CA LYS A 124 10.13 31.58 11.12
C LYS A 124 9.01 31.37 12.15
N GLY A 125 9.36 31.11 13.41
CA GLY A 125 8.45 30.82 14.49
C GLY A 125 7.86 29.41 14.46
N ALA A 126 7.02 29.11 15.45
CA ALA A 126 6.24 27.87 15.48
C ALA A 126 5.10 27.92 14.46
N ALA A 127 4.49 26.76 14.17
CA ALA A 127 3.30 26.70 13.34
C ALA A 127 2.21 27.66 13.84
N PRO A 128 1.71 28.57 13.00
CA PRO A 128 0.83 29.65 13.43
C PRO A 128 -0.58 29.16 13.85
N VAL A 129 -0.96 27.96 13.41
CA VAL A 129 -2.22 27.28 13.76
C VAL A 129 -1.97 25.78 13.85
N PRO A 130 -2.85 25.01 14.55
CA PRO A 130 -2.77 23.55 14.58
C PRO A 130 -2.82 22.97 13.15
N TYR A 131 -2.14 21.86 12.91
CA TYR A 131 -2.14 21.17 11.63
C TYR A 131 -2.05 19.66 11.79
N ALA A 132 -2.47 18.93 10.77
CA ALA A 132 -2.33 17.47 10.69
C ALA A 132 -1.71 17.06 9.35
N LEU A 133 -0.83 16.08 9.42
CA LEU A 133 -0.31 15.34 8.27
C LEU A 133 -1.21 14.13 8.04
N ILE A 134 -1.71 14.01 6.83
CA ILE A 134 -2.60 12.94 6.38
C ILE A 134 -1.90 12.16 5.28
N SER A 135 -1.83 10.84 5.42
CA SER A 135 -1.35 9.95 4.37
C SER A 135 -2.48 9.49 3.46
N MET A 136 -2.11 9.17 2.24
CA MET A 136 -3.02 8.71 1.18
C MET A 136 -2.42 7.54 0.41
N GLY A 137 -3.08 7.09 -0.63
CA GLY A 137 -2.57 6.02 -1.49
C GLY A 137 -2.29 4.72 -0.71
N SER A 138 -1.17 4.07 -0.98
CA SER A 138 -0.78 2.83 -0.29
C SER A 138 -0.48 3.04 1.19
N ASP A 139 0.02 4.21 1.57
CA ASP A 139 0.28 4.56 2.97
C ASP A 139 -1.05 4.77 3.73
N GLY A 140 -1.96 5.55 3.16
CA GLY A 140 -3.30 5.75 3.74
C GLY A 140 -4.08 4.44 3.91
N ARG A 141 -3.84 3.45 3.03
CA ARG A 141 -4.44 2.12 3.13
C ARG A 141 -3.69 1.15 4.04
N GLU A 142 -2.60 1.57 4.67
CA GLU A 142 -1.74 0.67 5.47
C GLU A 142 -1.20 -0.52 4.66
N GLU A 143 -0.94 -0.30 3.36
CA GLU A 143 -0.50 -1.30 2.39
C GLU A 143 0.91 -1.02 1.87
N GLN A 144 1.76 -0.39 2.69
CA GLN A 144 3.13 -0.08 2.32
C GLN A 144 3.96 -1.35 2.11
N THR A 145 4.89 -1.27 1.17
CA THR A 145 5.81 -2.34 0.81
C THR A 145 7.26 -1.85 0.90
N LEU A 146 8.24 -2.61 0.42
CA LEU A 146 9.67 -2.27 0.53
C LEU A 146 10.07 -0.98 -0.19
N ILE A 147 9.36 -0.61 -1.27
CA ILE A 147 9.54 0.65 -1.98
C ILE A 147 8.27 1.46 -1.81
N THR A 148 8.40 2.68 -1.30
CA THR A 148 7.28 3.59 -1.04
C THR A 148 7.51 4.96 -1.64
N ASP A 149 6.42 5.61 -2.01
CA ASP A 149 6.37 6.98 -2.48
C ASP A 149 5.78 7.87 -1.36
N GLN A 150 5.95 9.19 -1.49
CA GLN A 150 5.34 10.18 -0.61
C GLN A 150 3.94 10.51 -1.13
N ASP A 151 2.89 10.08 -0.41
CA ASP A 151 1.51 10.44 -0.71
C ASP A 151 0.91 11.12 0.52
N TYR A 152 1.24 12.42 0.72
CA TYR A 152 0.83 13.18 1.90
C TYR A 152 0.14 14.50 1.56
N LEU A 153 -0.82 14.89 2.39
CA LEU A 153 -1.39 16.22 2.42
C LEU A 153 -1.28 16.86 3.81
N ILE A 154 -1.38 18.18 3.85
CA ILE A 154 -1.50 18.96 5.08
C ILE A 154 -2.86 19.63 5.13
N VAL A 155 -3.56 19.43 6.25
CA VAL A 155 -4.69 20.25 6.66
C VAL A 155 -4.31 21.07 7.88
N TYR A 156 -4.59 22.37 7.88
CA TYR A 156 -4.32 23.25 9.03
C TYR A 156 -5.57 24.03 9.45
N GLY A 157 -5.56 24.51 10.68
CA GLY A 157 -6.66 25.26 11.28
C GLY A 157 -6.93 26.58 10.56
N ASP A 158 -8.16 27.05 10.65
CA ASP A 158 -8.56 28.38 10.13
C ASP A 158 -8.02 29.50 11.04
N GLY A 159 -7.97 30.73 10.54
CA GLY A 159 -7.63 31.93 11.29
C GLY A 159 -6.19 32.43 11.15
N GLY A 160 -5.27 31.66 10.54
CA GLY A 160 -3.88 32.10 10.32
C GLY A 160 -3.68 33.01 9.10
N GLY A 161 -4.62 33.08 8.17
CA GLY A 161 -4.54 33.91 6.98
C GLY A 161 -3.31 33.65 6.12
N GLU A 162 -2.85 34.67 5.37
CA GLU A 162 -1.68 34.57 4.49
C GLU A 162 -0.39 34.15 5.21
N ALA A 163 -0.24 34.49 6.49
CA ALA A 163 0.91 34.10 7.27
C ALA A 163 0.97 32.56 7.47
N ALA A 164 -0.18 31.92 7.71
CA ALA A 164 -0.24 30.47 7.78
C ALA A 164 -0.02 29.84 6.40
N ASP A 165 -0.63 30.35 5.36
CA ASP A 165 -0.45 29.86 3.98
C ASP A 165 1.03 29.86 3.60
N SER A 166 1.76 30.95 3.86
CA SER A 166 3.20 31.09 3.57
C SER A 166 4.06 30.15 4.43
N TRP A 167 3.72 30.02 5.73
CA TRP A 167 4.44 29.13 6.63
C TRP A 167 4.30 27.65 6.20
N PHE A 168 3.07 27.22 5.88
CA PHE A 168 2.81 25.84 5.44
C PHE A 168 3.30 25.57 4.02
N GLU A 169 3.46 26.58 3.17
CA GLU A 169 4.13 26.44 1.88
C GLU A 169 5.59 26.03 2.07
N GLU A 170 6.34 26.76 2.92
CA GLU A 170 7.72 26.43 3.21
C GLU A 170 7.87 25.11 3.97
N PHE A 171 7.00 24.88 4.97
CA PHE A 171 6.95 23.63 5.71
C PHE A 171 6.72 22.43 4.77
N GLY A 172 5.72 22.51 3.89
CA GLY A 172 5.38 21.45 2.95
C GLY A 172 6.50 21.14 1.96
N ALA A 173 7.19 22.16 1.47
CA ALA A 173 8.34 21.99 0.58
C ALA A 173 9.50 21.27 1.29
N ARG A 174 9.85 21.72 2.50
CA ARG A 174 10.93 21.10 3.30
C ARG A 174 10.58 19.69 3.74
N LEU A 175 9.31 19.42 4.07
CA LEU A 175 8.89 18.08 4.46
C LEU A 175 9.11 17.09 3.33
N VAL A 176 8.79 17.46 2.08
CA VAL A 176 9.09 16.64 0.90
C VAL A 176 10.59 16.35 0.78
N ASP A 177 11.45 17.37 0.95
CA ASP A 177 12.90 17.20 0.87
C ASP A 177 13.45 16.32 2.02
N TYR A 178 12.91 16.47 3.24
CA TYR A 178 13.33 15.67 4.41
C TYR A 178 12.90 14.22 4.28
N LEU A 179 11.67 13.97 3.82
CA LEU A 179 11.20 12.62 3.55
C LEU A 179 12.01 11.95 2.41
N GLU A 180 12.39 12.71 1.37
CA GLU A 180 13.24 12.16 0.30
C GLU A 180 14.63 11.79 0.86
N GLN A 181 15.22 12.64 1.69
CA GLN A 181 16.50 12.34 2.37
C GLN A 181 16.36 11.16 3.34
N ALA A 182 15.21 10.98 3.99
CA ALA A 182 14.92 9.83 4.82
C ALA A 182 14.63 8.54 4.01
N GLY A 183 14.64 8.60 2.66
CA GLY A 183 14.52 7.44 1.78
C GLY A 183 13.14 7.19 1.20
N PHE A 184 12.18 8.12 1.33
CA PHE A 184 10.90 8.06 0.63
C PHE A 184 11.04 8.64 -0.78
N LYS A 185 10.54 7.94 -1.78
CA LYS A 185 10.55 8.46 -3.15
C LYS A 185 9.53 9.58 -3.31
N ARG A 186 9.83 10.57 -4.14
CA ARG A 186 8.81 11.55 -4.55
C ARG A 186 7.71 10.87 -5.35
N CYS A 187 6.47 11.26 -5.09
CA CYS A 187 5.31 10.77 -5.83
C CYS A 187 5.32 11.29 -7.27
N THR A 188 5.24 10.39 -8.24
CA THR A 188 5.17 10.74 -9.66
C THR A 188 3.85 11.44 -10.04
N GLY A 189 2.80 11.26 -9.23
CA GLY A 189 1.51 11.95 -9.36
C GLY A 189 1.46 13.33 -8.68
N ASP A 190 2.59 13.79 -8.11
CA ASP A 190 2.71 15.07 -7.40
C ASP A 190 1.72 15.23 -6.22
N ILE A 191 1.38 14.10 -5.57
CA ILE A 191 0.53 14.07 -4.36
C ILE A 191 1.43 14.29 -3.14
N MET A 192 1.92 15.51 -3.01
CA MET A 192 2.92 15.88 -2.02
C MET A 192 2.58 17.21 -1.37
N THR A 193 3.02 17.42 -0.14
CA THR A 193 2.77 18.63 0.65
C THR A 193 3.36 19.91 0.05
N SER A 194 4.36 19.79 -0.84
CA SER A 194 4.91 20.90 -1.62
C SER A 194 3.93 21.46 -2.65
N ASN A 195 3.02 20.63 -3.16
CA ASN A 195 2.01 21.04 -4.12
C ASN A 195 0.84 21.75 -3.42
N PRO A 196 0.47 22.99 -3.84
CA PRO A 196 -0.62 23.73 -3.22
C PRO A 196 -1.99 23.04 -3.27
N THR A 197 -2.19 22.09 -4.18
CA THR A 197 -3.40 21.26 -4.24
C THR A 197 -3.54 20.37 -3.00
N TRP A 198 -2.43 19.93 -2.42
CA TRP A 198 -2.38 18.99 -1.31
C TRP A 198 -2.05 19.64 0.04
N ARG A 199 -2.25 20.96 0.16
CA ARG A 199 -2.22 21.67 1.43
C ARG A 199 -3.28 22.76 1.48
N GLY A 200 -3.75 23.07 2.67
CA GLY A 200 -4.72 24.15 2.86
C GLY A 200 -5.32 24.18 4.26
N SER A 201 -5.95 25.30 4.59
CA SER A 201 -6.77 25.39 5.79
C SER A 201 -8.02 24.50 5.66
N PHE A 202 -8.63 24.15 6.79
CA PHE A 202 -9.85 23.35 6.81
C PHE A 202 -10.95 23.96 5.93
N THR A 203 -11.11 25.29 5.97
CA THR A 203 -12.07 26.00 5.12
C THR A 203 -11.69 25.96 3.63
N GLN A 204 -10.40 26.05 3.28
CA GLN A 204 -9.94 25.92 1.90
C GLN A 204 -10.21 24.49 1.38
N TRP A 205 -9.92 23.45 2.17
CA TRP A 205 -10.22 22.07 1.82
C TRP A 205 -11.72 21.84 1.62
N ARG A 206 -12.55 22.34 2.54
CA ARG A 206 -14.00 22.25 2.41
C ARG A 206 -14.49 22.90 1.12
N LYS A 207 -13.99 24.08 0.77
CA LYS A 207 -14.36 24.77 -0.50
C LYS A 207 -13.97 23.94 -1.72
N ARG A 208 -12.74 23.38 -1.74
CA ARG A 208 -12.27 22.52 -2.85
C ARG A 208 -13.17 21.30 -3.03
N LEU A 209 -13.44 20.57 -1.94
CA LEU A 209 -14.29 19.40 -1.98
C LEU A 209 -15.70 19.72 -2.46
N PHE A 210 -16.32 20.81 -1.96
CA PHE A 210 -17.61 21.26 -2.45
C PHE A 210 -17.60 21.63 -3.93
N ALA A 211 -16.55 22.28 -4.43
CA ALA A 211 -16.44 22.61 -5.85
C ALA A 211 -16.39 21.34 -6.72
N ILE A 212 -15.65 20.31 -6.27
CA ILE A 212 -15.57 19.03 -6.99
C ILE A 212 -16.95 18.35 -7.05
N VAL A 213 -17.62 18.20 -5.91
CA VAL A 213 -18.91 17.48 -5.86
C VAL A 213 -20.06 18.21 -6.54
N ARG A 214 -19.93 19.54 -6.75
CA ARG A 214 -20.90 20.36 -7.48
C ARG A 214 -20.56 20.52 -8.96
N TYR A 215 -19.51 19.86 -9.44
CA TYR A 215 -19.04 20.01 -10.81
C TYR A 215 -18.64 21.45 -11.20
N GLU A 216 -18.21 22.25 -10.23
CA GLU A 216 -17.72 23.62 -10.39
C GLU A 216 -16.22 23.66 -10.69
N VAL A 217 -15.69 22.63 -11.37
CA VAL A 217 -14.26 22.44 -11.66
C VAL A 217 -14.03 22.21 -13.15
N GLU A 218 -12.93 22.73 -13.68
CA GLU A 218 -12.64 22.65 -15.12
C GLU A 218 -12.22 21.23 -15.56
N ASP A 219 -11.42 20.52 -14.74
CA ASP A 219 -10.95 19.17 -15.05
C ASP A 219 -11.64 18.14 -14.16
N PHE A 220 -12.81 17.68 -14.60
CA PHE A 220 -13.61 16.71 -13.87
C PHE A 220 -12.88 15.38 -13.67
N ALA A 221 -12.16 14.87 -14.68
CA ALA A 221 -11.48 13.57 -14.58
C ALA A 221 -10.37 13.59 -13.53
N LYS A 222 -9.54 14.66 -13.53
CA LYS A 222 -8.50 14.86 -12.52
C LYS A 222 -9.09 14.96 -11.12
N ASN A 223 -10.14 15.77 -10.95
CA ASN A 223 -10.76 15.98 -9.65
C ASN A 223 -11.45 14.71 -9.10
N MET A 224 -11.97 13.83 -9.97
CA MET A 224 -12.45 12.52 -9.56
C MET A 224 -11.30 11.63 -9.09
N MET A 225 -10.15 11.66 -9.74
CA MET A 225 -8.97 10.94 -9.28
C MET A 225 -8.46 11.46 -7.93
N ASP A 226 -8.49 12.77 -7.72
CA ASP A 226 -8.11 13.39 -6.44
C ASP A 226 -9.04 12.92 -5.31
N LEU A 227 -10.37 12.86 -5.53
CA LEU A 227 -11.31 12.27 -4.55
C LEU A 227 -11.03 10.80 -4.29
N ILE A 228 -10.77 10.01 -5.34
CA ILE A 228 -10.39 8.60 -5.20
C ILE A 228 -9.15 8.44 -4.30
N VAL A 229 -8.17 9.32 -4.45
CA VAL A 229 -6.98 9.33 -3.59
C VAL A 229 -7.31 9.75 -2.17
N LEU A 230 -8.12 10.79 -2.00
CA LEU A 230 -8.57 11.29 -0.69
C LEU A 230 -9.38 10.25 0.10
N SER A 231 -10.08 9.31 -0.58
CA SER A 231 -10.80 8.22 0.10
C SER A 231 -9.90 7.25 0.89
N ASP A 232 -8.60 7.33 0.69
CA ASP A 232 -7.61 6.58 1.46
C ASP A 232 -7.02 7.41 2.62
N ALA A 233 -7.55 8.62 2.88
CA ALA A 233 -7.01 9.52 3.89
C ALA A 233 -6.92 8.87 5.27
N ARG A 234 -5.73 8.90 5.88
CA ARG A 234 -5.41 8.39 7.21
C ARG A 234 -4.54 9.39 7.96
N TYR A 235 -4.84 9.64 9.23
CA TYR A 235 -4.03 10.50 10.09
C TYR A 235 -2.66 9.86 10.37
N VAL A 236 -1.60 10.68 10.32
CA VAL A 236 -0.22 10.28 10.66
C VAL A 236 0.33 11.10 11.81
N ALA A 237 0.38 12.43 11.72
CA ALA A 237 1.02 13.28 12.71
C ALA A 237 0.30 14.62 12.92
N GLY A 238 0.61 15.32 14.02
CA GLY A 238 0.09 16.65 14.33
C GLY A 238 -1.20 16.63 15.15
N ASP A 239 -2.12 17.55 14.87
CA ASP A 239 -3.41 17.69 15.59
C ASP A 239 -4.40 16.61 15.14
N ARG A 240 -4.56 15.57 15.95
CA ARG A 240 -5.42 14.42 15.63
C ARG A 240 -6.90 14.81 15.46
N PRO A 241 -7.52 15.62 16.34
CA PRO A 241 -8.91 16.05 16.16
C PRO A 241 -9.15 16.77 14.82
N LEU A 242 -8.22 17.60 14.38
CA LEU A 242 -8.30 18.28 13.10
C LEU A 242 -8.19 17.28 11.93
N GLY A 243 -7.26 16.33 12.03
CA GLY A 243 -7.07 15.28 11.03
C GLY A 243 -8.30 14.38 10.89
N GLU A 244 -8.85 13.90 12.00
CA GLU A 244 -10.05 13.06 12.01
C GLU A 244 -11.26 13.80 11.43
N ARG A 245 -11.46 15.06 11.81
CA ARG A 245 -12.51 15.91 11.26
C ARG A 245 -12.36 16.12 9.73
N PHE A 246 -11.14 16.23 9.24
CA PHE A 246 -10.90 16.31 7.80
C PHE A 246 -11.26 15.00 7.07
N ILE A 247 -10.89 13.86 7.64
CA ILE A 247 -11.21 12.54 7.11
C ILE A 247 -12.74 12.32 7.06
N GLU A 248 -13.45 12.73 8.11
CA GLU A 248 -14.91 12.71 8.14
C GLU A 248 -15.51 13.57 7.03
N LEU A 249 -14.99 14.80 6.84
CA LEU A 249 -15.45 15.69 5.77
C LEU A 249 -15.29 15.06 4.40
N VAL A 250 -14.16 14.40 4.09
CA VAL A 250 -13.93 13.71 2.82
C VAL A 250 -14.98 12.60 2.62
N ARG A 251 -15.18 11.78 3.64
CA ARG A 251 -16.12 10.65 3.61
C ARG A 251 -17.57 11.11 3.38
N ASP A 252 -17.98 12.17 4.05
CA ASP A 252 -19.34 12.73 3.89
C ASP A 252 -19.54 13.22 2.45
N MET A 253 -18.54 13.93 1.90
CA MET A 253 -18.60 14.41 0.52
C MET A 253 -18.72 13.28 -0.51
N GLU A 254 -18.03 12.16 -0.29
CA GLU A 254 -18.09 11.01 -1.19
C GLU A 254 -19.43 10.27 -1.09
N LYS A 255 -19.94 10.09 0.12
CA LYS A 255 -21.15 9.30 0.37
C LYS A 255 -22.42 10.02 -0.08
N GLU A 256 -22.52 11.32 0.15
CA GLU A 256 -23.73 12.10 -0.08
C GLU A 256 -23.98 12.46 -1.56
N HIS A 257 -22.99 12.27 -2.43
CA HIS A 257 -23.05 12.69 -3.83
C HIS A 257 -23.00 11.50 -4.80
N PHE A 258 -24.17 10.95 -5.16
CA PHE A 258 -24.30 9.80 -6.07
C PHE A 258 -23.54 9.98 -7.38
N GLN A 259 -23.53 11.17 -7.96
CA GLN A 259 -22.82 11.43 -9.22
C GLN A 259 -21.30 11.28 -9.08
N VAL A 260 -20.75 11.63 -7.91
CA VAL A 260 -19.34 11.38 -7.58
C VAL A 260 -19.07 9.88 -7.55
N LEU A 261 -19.86 9.14 -6.81
CA LEU A 261 -19.75 7.67 -6.75
C LEU A 261 -19.87 7.02 -8.12
N TRP A 262 -20.80 7.49 -8.94
CA TRP A 262 -20.96 7.00 -10.32
C TRP A 262 -19.72 7.28 -11.18
N GLY A 263 -19.18 8.50 -11.11
CA GLY A 263 -17.95 8.88 -11.82
C GLY A 263 -16.74 8.04 -11.39
N MET A 264 -16.59 7.82 -10.07
CA MET A 264 -15.54 6.95 -9.52
C MET A 264 -15.73 5.49 -9.97
N ALA A 265 -16.96 4.96 -9.94
CA ALA A 265 -17.28 3.60 -10.37
C ALA A 265 -16.97 3.40 -11.86
N ARG A 266 -17.31 4.38 -12.70
CA ARG A 266 -16.98 4.38 -14.13
C ARG A 266 -15.47 4.32 -14.34
N ALA A 267 -14.70 5.20 -13.67
CA ALA A 267 -13.24 5.21 -13.76
C ALA A 267 -12.62 3.85 -13.34
N ALA A 268 -13.16 3.22 -12.30
CA ALA A 268 -12.69 1.92 -11.83
C ALA A 268 -12.99 0.79 -12.82
N THR A 269 -14.19 0.77 -13.41
CA THR A 269 -14.60 -0.29 -14.35
C THR A 269 -14.00 -0.16 -15.75
N GLU A 270 -13.57 1.04 -16.13
CA GLU A 270 -12.84 1.28 -17.39
C GLU A 270 -11.35 0.89 -17.32
N MET A 271 -10.83 0.54 -16.14
CA MET A 271 -9.44 0.09 -16.02
C MET A 271 -9.20 -1.22 -16.78
N LYS A 272 -8.17 -1.23 -17.60
CA LYS A 272 -7.78 -2.42 -18.37
C LYS A 272 -7.28 -3.52 -17.44
N LEU A 273 -7.55 -4.77 -17.83
CA LEU A 273 -7.06 -5.96 -17.15
C LEU A 273 -6.05 -6.72 -18.03
N ALA A 274 -5.15 -7.46 -17.39
CA ALA A 274 -4.21 -8.35 -18.05
C ALA A 274 -4.92 -9.62 -18.60
N LEU A 275 -6.01 -9.43 -19.36
CA LEU A 275 -6.77 -10.49 -20.02
C LEU A 275 -6.77 -10.27 -21.53
N GLY A 276 -6.30 -11.28 -22.25
CA GLY A 276 -6.30 -11.34 -23.70
C GLY A 276 -7.36 -12.29 -24.25
N PHE A 277 -7.16 -12.68 -25.50
CA PHE A 277 -8.03 -13.60 -26.21
C PHE A 277 -8.20 -14.91 -25.43
N MET A 278 -9.41 -15.44 -25.38
CA MET A 278 -9.78 -16.64 -24.62
C MET A 278 -9.45 -16.59 -23.13
N ARG A 279 -9.46 -15.40 -22.53
CA ARG A 279 -9.16 -15.17 -21.09
C ARG A 279 -7.78 -15.69 -20.66
N ARG A 280 -6.81 -15.68 -21.56
CA ARG A 280 -5.40 -15.93 -21.24
C ARG A 280 -4.78 -14.65 -20.68
N LEU A 281 -3.70 -14.78 -19.89
CA LEU A 281 -2.94 -13.61 -19.47
C LEU A 281 -2.43 -12.87 -20.71
N TRP A 282 -2.74 -11.57 -20.75
CA TRP A 282 -2.22 -10.68 -21.78
C TRP A 282 -0.82 -10.20 -21.41
N THR A 283 0.03 -10.10 -22.40
CA THR A 283 1.41 -9.57 -22.26
C THR A 283 1.67 -8.57 -23.36
N GLU A 284 2.65 -7.68 -23.12
CA GLU A 284 3.09 -6.71 -24.13
C GLU A 284 3.58 -7.41 -25.41
N PRO A 285 3.03 -7.08 -26.57
CA PRO A 285 3.40 -7.75 -27.84
C PRO A 285 4.76 -7.29 -28.37
N SER A 286 5.25 -6.11 -27.93
CA SER A 286 6.47 -5.48 -28.44
C SER A 286 7.06 -4.48 -27.45
N GLY A 287 8.25 -3.97 -27.71
CA GLY A 287 8.93 -2.99 -26.86
C GLY A 287 9.82 -3.61 -25.80
N GLU A 288 10.25 -2.82 -24.84
CA GLU A 288 11.17 -3.20 -23.76
C GLU A 288 10.60 -4.32 -22.88
N HIS A 289 9.27 -4.31 -22.66
CA HIS A 289 8.54 -5.27 -21.81
C HIS A 289 7.82 -6.36 -22.61
N LYS A 290 8.31 -6.69 -23.82
CA LYS A 290 7.72 -7.76 -24.65
C LYS A 290 7.66 -9.08 -23.89
N GLY A 291 6.47 -9.67 -23.81
CA GLY A 291 6.22 -10.92 -23.12
C GLY A 291 5.87 -10.75 -21.64
N GLU A 292 6.01 -9.56 -21.09
CA GLU A 292 5.66 -9.19 -19.72
C GLU A 292 4.30 -8.45 -19.65
N PHE A 293 3.75 -8.29 -18.47
CA PHE A 293 2.63 -7.38 -18.23
C PHE A 293 2.83 -6.58 -16.95
N ASN A 294 2.27 -5.35 -16.93
CA ASN A 294 2.32 -4.50 -15.76
C ASN A 294 1.31 -4.98 -14.70
N ILE A 295 1.81 -5.74 -13.71
CA ILE A 295 0.98 -6.33 -12.64
C ILE A 295 0.30 -5.25 -11.78
N LYS A 296 0.96 -4.08 -11.59
CA LYS A 296 0.38 -2.96 -10.81
C LYS A 296 -0.83 -2.38 -11.53
N LEU A 297 -0.70 -2.05 -12.82
CA LEU A 297 -1.72 -1.31 -13.56
C LEU A 297 -2.83 -2.22 -14.12
N LEU A 298 -2.49 -3.46 -14.51
CA LEU A 298 -3.42 -4.35 -15.22
C LEU A 298 -4.03 -5.45 -14.35
N ALA A 299 -3.72 -5.47 -13.03
CA ALA A 299 -4.28 -6.44 -12.10
C ALA A 299 -4.49 -5.84 -10.70
N TRP A 300 -3.42 -5.44 -10.02
CA TRP A 300 -3.49 -4.99 -8.62
C TRP A 300 -4.32 -3.71 -8.43
N ALA A 301 -4.04 -2.65 -9.20
CA ALA A 301 -4.75 -1.39 -9.07
C ALA A 301 -6.25 -1.51 -9.43
N PRO A 302 -6.66 -2.24 -10.49
CA PRO A 302 -8.07 -2.53 -10.72
C PRO A 302 -8.77 -3.21 -9.54
N LEU A 303 -8.12 -4.19 -8.88
CA LEU A 303 -8.68 -4.83 -7.69
C LEU A 303 -8.93 -3.82 -6.57
N VAL A 304 -7.88 -3.09 -6.18
CA VAL A 304 -7.93 -2.09 -5.10
C VAL A 304 -8.98 -1.01 -5.38
N MET A 305 -9.03 -0.52 -6.63
CA MET A 305 -9.96 0.52 -7.05
C MET A 305 -11.41 0.05 -6.94
N ASN A 306 -11.72 -1.12 -7.48
CA ASN A 306 -13.08 -1.64 -7.48
C ASN A 306 -13.59 -1.97 -6.06
N VAL A 307 -12.76 -2.56 -5.21
CA VAL A 307 -13.09 -2.78 -3.79
C VAL A 307 -13.33 -1.46 -3.06
N ARG A 308 -12.50 -0.45 -3.30
CA ARG A 308 -12.64 0.88 -2.74
C ARG A 308 -13.99 1.51 -3.04
N ILE A 309 -14.41 1.50 -4.31
CA ILE A 309 -15.67 2.12 -4.73
C ILE A 309 -16.86 1.47 -4.05
N LEU A 310 -16.89 0.15 -3.93
CA LEU A 310 -17.94 -0.53 -3.20
C LEU A 310 -17.93 -0.18 -1.71
N ALA A 311 -16.75 -0.10 -1.09
CA ALA A 311 -16.64 0.29 0.32
C ALA A 311 -17.16 1.71 0.56
N ILE A 312 -16.79 2.67 -0.30
CA ILE A 312 -17.29 4.06 -0.23
C ILE A 312 -18.82 4.07 -0.40
N SER A 313 -19.36 3.35 -1.38
CA SER A 313 -20.81 3.32 -1.64
C SER A 313 -21.62 2.77 -0.47
N GLN A 314 -21.01 1.92 0.36
CA GLN A 314 -21.60 1.42 1.60
C GLN A 314 -21.28 2.30 2.82
N GLY A 315 -20.52 3.37 2.65
CA GLY A 315 -20.12 4.28 3.72
C GLY A 315 -19.14 3.65 4.72
N LEU A 316 -18.35 2.66 4.29
CA LEU A 316 -17.38 1.98 5.14
C LEU A 316 -16.16 2.87 5.41
N ALA A 317 -15.77 2.97 6.67
CA ALA A 317 -14.68 3.84 7.11
C ALA A 317 -13.28 3.26 6.89
N ALA A 318 -13.16 1.96 6.59
CA ALA A 318 -11.88 1.30 6.41
C ALA A 318 -11.17 1.82 5.16
N THR A 319 -9.85 1.95 5.24
CA THR A 319 -9.00 2.32 4.09
C THR A 319 -8.31 1.09 3.47
N SER A 320 -7.83 0.14 4.27
CA SER A 320 -7.16 -1.09 3.81
C SER A 320 -8.07 -1.94 2.93
N THR A 321 -7.55 -2.39 1.79
CA THR A 321 -8.29 -3.25 0.84
C THR A 321 -8.75 -4.55 1.47
N VAL A 322 -7.90 -5.19 2.27
CA VAL A 322 -8.26 -6.43 2.98
C VAL A 322 -9.40 -6.20 3.97
N HIS A 323 -9.35 -5.09 4.72
CA HIS A 323 -10.39 -4.75 5.68
C HIS A 323 -11.70 -4.38 4.96
N ARG A 324 -11.63 -3.60 3.86
CA ARG A 324 -12.78 -3.28 3.01
C ARG A 324 -13.48 -4.56 2.49
N ILE A 325 -12.73 -5.56 2.00
CA ILE A 325 -13.30 -6.82 1.53
C ILE A 325 -14.04 -7.55 2.65
N LYS A 326 -13.45 -7.63 3.85
CA LYS A 326 -14.06 -8.28 5.01
C LYS A 326 -15.34 -7.57 5.49
N LEU A 327 -15.33 -6.24 5.50
CA LEU A 327 -16.52 -5.47 5.85
C LEU A 327 -17.63 -5.61 4.80
N LEU A 328 -17.29 -5.61 3.50
CA LEU A 328 -18.25 -5.85 2.41
C LEU A 328 -18.87 -7.25 2.48
N GLU A 329 -18.15 -8.24 2.99
CA GLU A 329 -18.69 -9.56 3.30
C GLU A 329 -19.66 -9.50 4.49
N GLN A 330 -19.27 -8.85 5.58
CA GLN A 330 -20.11 -8.69 6.78
C GLN A 330 -21.44 -7.97 6.49
N GLU A 331 -21.39 -6.94 5.65
CA GLU A 331 -22.57 -6.20 5.20
C GLU A 331 -23.38 -6.93 4.12
N GLY A 332 -22.96 -8.13 3.71
CA GLY A 332 -23.66 -8.97 2.73
C GLY A 332 -23.50 -8.53 1.26
N SER A 333 -22.64 -7.55 0.97
CA SER A 333 -22.31 -7.14 -0.41
C SER A 333 -21.52 -8.20 -1.16
N PHE A 334 -20.70 -8.97 -0.45
CA PHE A 334 -19.98 -10.12 -0.97
C PHE A 334 -20.45 -11.41 -0.29
N SER A 335 -20.61 -12.48 -1.07
CA SER A 335 -20.68 -13.82 -0.48
C SER A 335 -19.32 -14.24 0.08
N PRO A 336 -19.25 -15.18 1.06
CA PRO A 336 -17.96 -15.66 1.59
C PRO A 336 -17.00 -16.17 0.50
N ALA A 337 -17.54 -16.82 -0.54
CA ALA A 337 -16.73 -17.31 -1.66
C ALA A 337 -16.12 -16.18 -2.51
N VAL A 338 -16.87 -15.10 -2.73
CA VAL A 338 -16.38 -13.90 -3.44
C VAL A 338 -15.32 -13.20 -2.60
N ALA A 339 -15.60 -12.95 -1.32
CA ALA A 339 -14.68 -12.30 -0.40
C ALA A 339 -13.35 -13.06 -0.31
N GLN A 340 -13.39 -14.37 -0.05
CA GLN A 340 -12.18 -15.20 0.00
C GLN A 340 -11.42 -15.15 -1.32
N GLY A 341 -12.11 -15.23 -2.44
CA GLY A 341 -11.47 -15.15 -3.76
C GLY A 341 -10.79 -13.81 -4.04
N LEU A 342 -11.34 -12.69 -3.56
CA LEU A 342 -10.71 -11.38 -3.69
C LEU A 342 -9.54 -11.22 -2.72
N LEU A 343 -9.60 -11.79 -1.51
CA LEU A 343 -8.49 -11.86 -0.58
C LEU A 343 -7.32 -12.66 -1.16
N ASP A 344 -7.58 -13.82 -1.75
CA ASP A 344 -6.57 -14.64 -2.43
C ASP A 344 -5.95 -13.88 -3.62
N ALA A 345 -6.77 -13.16 -4.39
CA ALA A 345 -6.30 -12.32 -5.49
C ALA A 345 -5.41 -11.18 -5.00
N TYR A 346 -5.79 -10.51 -3.92
CA TYR A 346 -5.00 -9.44 -3.31
C TYR A 346 -3.65 -9.97 -2.83
N GLU A 347 -3.65 -11.08 -2.10
CA GLU A 347 -2.44 -11.72 -1.56
C GLU A 347 -1.46 -12.09 -2.68
N ILE A 348 -1.90 -12.82 -3.70
CA ILE A 348 -1.01 -13.28 -4.77
C ILE A 348 -0.45 -12.10 -5.59
N LEU A 349 -1.28 -11.11 -5.94
CA LEU A 349 -0.84 -9.97 -6.73
C LEU A 349 0.12 -9.07 -5.95
N THR A 350 -0.14 -8.83 -4.66
CA THR A 350 0.73 -8.04 -3.79
C THR A 350 2.06 -8.76 -3.54
N ARG A 351 2.02 -10.07 -3.31
CA ARG A 351 3.22 -10.90 -3.17
C ARG A 351 4.15 -10.76 -4.38
N TYR A 352 3.64 -10.88 -5.60
CA TYR A 352 4.47 -10.71 -6.80
C TYR A 352 4.99 -9.28 -6.97
N ARG A 353 4.22 -8.26 -6.60
CA ARG A 353 4.72 -6.89 -6.56
C ARG A 353 5.90 -6.73 -5.60
N ILE A 354 5.83 -7.34 -4.41
CA ILE A 354 6.94 -7.30 -3.44
C ILE A 354 8.15 -8.05 -3.99
N LEU A 355 7.97 -9.23 -4.60
CA LEU A 355 9.07 -9.98 -5.21
C LEU A 355 9.76 -9.20 -6.35
N LEU A 356 9.01 -8.45 -7.16
CA LEU A 356 9.58 -7.57 -8.17
C LEU A 356 10.37 -6.41 -7.54
N GLN A 357 9.87 -5.82 -6.44
CA GLN A 357 10.64 -4.81 -5.68
C GLN A 357 11.94 -5.38 -5.12
N ILE A 358 11.92 -6.61 -4.61
CA ILE A 358 13.14 -7.29 -4.12
C ILE A 358 14.15 -7.48 -5.26
N LYS A 359 13.69 -7.85 -6.47
CA LYS A 359 14.58 -7.93 -7.64
C LYS A 359 15.22 -6.58 -7.98
N VAL A 360 14.46 -5.48 -7.88
CA VAL A 360 15.00 -4.12 -8.08
C VAL A 360 16.00 -3.75 -6.99
N ILE A 361 15.70 -4.00 -5.72
CA ILE A 361 16.60 -3.72 -4.59
C ILE A 361 17.91 -4.50 -4.72
N LYS A 362 17.85 -5.73 -5.23
CA LYS A 362 19.03 -6.58 -5.49
C LYS A 362 19.74 -6.26 -6.80
N GLY A 363 19.28 -5.28 -7.58
CA GLY A 363 19.87 -4.92 -8.88
C GLY A 363 19.69 -5.95 -10.00
N ILE A 364 18.76 -6.89 -9.83
CA ILE A 364 18.46 -7.95 -10.82
C ILE A 364 17.56 -7.41 -11.93
N GLN A 365 16.69 -6.47 -11.61
CA GLN A 365 15.70 -5.89 -12.52
C GLN A 365 15.67 -4.36 -12.31
N LYS A 366 15.36 -3.60 -13.36
CA LYS A 366 15.27 -2.12 -13.28
C LYS A 366 13.92 -1.62 -12.82
N ASP A 367 12.87 -2.36 -13.13
CA ASP A 367 11.47 -1.99 -12.92
C ASP A 367 10.78 -2.98 -11.98
N SER A 368 9.94 -2.46 -11.09
CA SER A 368 9.20 -3.24 -10.10
C SER A 368 7.74 -3.53 -10.49
N TYR A 369 7.37 -3.33 -11.75
CA TYR A 369 5.98 -3.42 -12.19
C TYR A 369 5.71 -4.51 -13.21
N HIS A 370 6.72 -4.91 -14.01
CA HIS A 370 6.53 -5.87 -15.09
C HIS A 370 6.89 -7.29 -14.67
N LEU A 371 5.94 -8.20 -14.90
CA LEU A 371 6.03 -9.62 -14.58
C LEU A 371 6.02 -10.42 -15.88
N ASP A 372 7.00 -11.30 -16.05
CA ASP A 372 7.02 -12.30 -17.13
C ASP A 372 6.29 -13.58 -16.66
N PRO A 373 5.12 -13.91 -17.25
CA PRO A 373 4.40 -15.13 -16.90
C PRO A 373 5.14 -16.42 -17.23
N LEU A 374 6.14 -16.38 -18.12
CA LEU A 374 6.94 -17.55 -18.48
C LEU A 374 7.94 -17.94 -17.38
N MET A 375 8.27 -17.00 -16.49
CA MET A 375 9.13 -17.25 -15.32
C MET A 375 8.40 -17.91 -14.16
N LEU A 376 7.07 -18.05 -14.27
CA LEU A 376 6.21 -18.68 -13.28
C LEU A 376 5.99 -20.16 -13.61
N ASP A 377 5.84 -20.98 -12.59
CA ASP A 377 5.34 -22.32 -12.79
C ASP A 377 3.87 -22.32 -13.27
N HIS A 378 3.34 -23.51 -13.58
CA HIS A 378 1.98 -23.63 -14.10
C HIS A 378 0.94 -23.16 -13.09
N ASP A 379 1.10 -23.54 -11.83
CA ASP A 379 0.13 -23.26 -10.75
C ASP A 379 0.13 -21.78 -10.37
N GLU A 380 1.31 -21.17 -10.29
CA GLU A 380 1.46 -19.74 -10.03
C GLU A 380 0.82 -18.89 -11.15
N ARG A 381 1.07 -19.25 -12.39
CA ARG A 381 0.47 -18.59 -13.55
C ARG A 381 -1.05 -18.72 -13.55
N GLU A 382 -1.56 -19.89 -13.22
CA GLU A 382 -3.00 -20.12 -13.14
C GLU A 382 -3.63 -19.33 -11.98
N ARG A 383 -2.99 -19.25 -10.80
CA ARG A 383 -3.45 -18.42 -9.68
C ARG A 383 -3.56 -16.95 -10.06
N ILE A 384 -2.54 -16.40 -10.74
CA ILE A 384 -2.59 -15.00 -11.22
C ILE A 384 -3.71 -14.81 -12.24
N ARG A 385 -3.87 -15.75 -13.18
CA ARG A 385 -4.96 -15.70 -14.15
C ARG A 385 -6.33 -15.72 -13.45
N GLN A 386 -6.52 -16.57 -12.47
CA GLN A 386 -7.75 -16.63 -11.67
C GLN A 386 -7.97 -15.33 -10.89
N ALA A 387 -6.93 -14.73 -10.33
CA ALA A 387 -7.02 -13.42 -9.66
C ALA A 387 -7.57 -12.35 -10.63
N VAL A 388 -7.03 -12.27 -11.85
CA VAL A 388 -7.48 -11.29 -12.85
C VAL A 388 -8.92 -11.56 -13.31
N LEU A 389 -9.33 -12.83 -13.43
CA LEU A 389 -10.72 -13.20 -13.74
C LEU A 389 -11.71 -12.76 -12.64
N ARG A 390 -11.33 -12.90 -11.36
CA ARG A 390 -12.15 -12.42 -10.23
C ARG A 390 -12.31 -10.90 -10.25
N ILE A 391 -11.26 -10.18 -10.67
CA ILE A 391 -11.34 -8.73 -10.84
C ILE A 391 -12.27 -8.37 -11.99
N GLU A 392 -12.24 -9.11 -13.10
CA GLU A 392 -13.17 -8.91 -14.22
C GLU A 392 -14.64 -9.10 -13.76
N ASP A 393 -14.90 -10.13 -12.97
CA ASP A 393 -16.25 -10.38 -12.45
C ASP A 393 -16.68 -9.30 -11.45
N LEU A 394 -15.75 -8.78 -10.62
CA LEU A 394 -15.99 -7.63 -9.74
C LEU A 394 -16.31 -6.37 -10.55
N GLN A 395 -15.57 -6.06 -11.60
CA GLN A 395 -15.85 -4.92 -12.50
C GLN A 395 -17.26 -5.04 -13.12
N LYS A 396 -17.64 -6.23 -13.60
CA LYS A 396 -18.99 -6.47 -14.14
C LYS A 396 -20.09 -6.25 -13.09
N SER A 397 -19.84 -6.67 -11.86
CA SER A 397 -20.78 -6.44 -10.76
C SER A 397 -20.97 -4.94 -10.49
N ILE A 398 -19.89 -4.18 -10.42
CA ILE A 398 -19.94 -2.72 -10.23
C ILE A 398 -20.64 -2.04 -11.41
N HIS A 399 -20.28 -2.42 -12.63
CA HIS A 399 -20.92 -1.91 -13.85
C HIS A 399 -22.45 -2.07 -13.82
N THR A 400 -22.92 -3.24 -13.34
CA THR A 400 -24.34 -3.51 -13.15
C THR A 400 -24.92 -2.70 -11.99
N THR A 401 -24.25 -2.66 -10.84
CA THR A 401 -24.72 -1.98 -9.63
C THR A 401 -24.91 -0.47 -9.85
N PHE A 402 -23.98 0.16 -10.56
CA PHE A 402 -24.02 1.60 -10.85
C PHE A 402 -24.69 1.94 -12.20
N ASN A 403 -25.25 0.94 -12.91
CA ASN A 403 -25.88 1.13 -14.23
C ASN A 403 -25.01 1.96 -15.20
N ILE A 404 -23.74 1.58 -15.30
CA ILE A 404 -22.78 2.22 -16.21
C ILE A 404 -23.03 1.67 -17.61
N MET A 405 -23.37 2.55 -18.56
CA MET A 405 -23.63 2.20 -19.98
C MET A 405 -22.39 2.35 -20.86
#